data_15382c0ba2017fbba614d018ba71e1e2
#
_entry.id   15382c0ba2017fbba614d018ba71e1e2
#
_cell.length_a   1.000
_cell.length_b   1.000
_cell.length_c   1.000
_cell.angle_alpha   90.00
_cell.angle_beta   90.00
_cell.angle_gamma   90.00
#
_symmetry.space_group_name_H-M   'P 1'
#
loop_
_entity.id
_entity.type
_entity.pdbx_description
1 polymer ?
#
loop_
_entity_poly.entity_id
_entity_poly.type
_entity_poly.pdbx_seq_one_letter_code
_entity_poly.pdbx_strand_id
1 'polypeptide(L)'
;VNASGTYTLPLVYGNAIKNGGPNTAAYTSTKSGTNILTGFVNHLGDAISKPYIYDNPGCTPADACLIWQDAEGLIQNVSLTADKQNISFEVPKATIRQGNAIVAVRDASGVIMWSWHIWVTDYKLGSDLRTVTNFQSVEYHLMPVNLGWCDGPTTVYESRRVSVRLTQAGTGQTVLFTLDQPAQTIVEFGNSPYYQWGRKDPMLPGIYQGSGTTVVDKSCYTDSDKTGYAFNKTSLNTDAISEYIGNPHCFNINSAMDGLYYNLWSADNTLTAANYEPI
;
A
#
# COMPACT_ATOMS: atom_id res chain seq x y z
N VAL A 1 -4.52 -6.10 8.97
CA VAL A 1 -3.86 -6.96 9.97
C VAL A 1 -3.67 -6.16 11.25
N ASN A 2 -4.12 -6.69 12.40
CA ASN A 2 -4.11 -5.96 13.68
C ASN A 2 -3.37 -6.68 14.83
N ALA A 3 -2.66 -7.74 14.53
CA ALA A 3 -1.89 -8.50 15.52
C ALA A 3 -0.62 -9.08 14.90
N SER A 4 0.36 -9.41 15.74
CA SER A 4 1.51 -10.20 15.33
C SER A 4 1.13 -11.65 15.10
N GLY A 5 1.78 -12.31 14.14
CA GLY A 5 1.52 -13.70 13.81
C GLY A 5 1.91 -14.06 12.39
N THR A 6 1.71 -15.32 12.04
CA THR A 6 1.85 -15.82 10.67
C THR A 6 0.47 -15.78 9.99
N TYR A 7 0.44 -15.22 8.81
CA TYR A 7 -0.77 -15.06 8.01
C TYR A 7 -0.64 -15.81 6.70
N THR A 8 -1.78 -16.26 6.19
CA THR A 8 -1.87 -16.81 4.83
C THR A 8 -2.89 -16.02 4.03
N LEU A 9 -2.54 -15.73 2.79
CA LEU A 9 -3.35 -14.99 1.84
C LEU A 9 -3.58 -15.86 0.60
N PRO A 10 -4.82 -16.25 0.27
CA PRO A 10 -5.08 -17.07 -0.90
C PRO A 10 -4.74 -16.31 -2.18
N LEU A 11 -4.26 -17.03 -3.21
CA LEU A 11 -3.94 -16.48 -4.51
C LEU A 11 -5.22 -16.24 -5.33
N VAL A 12 -5.98 -15.24 -4.92
CA VAL A 12 -7.26 -14.83 -5.52
C VAL A 12 -7.11 -13.45 -6.14
N TYR A 13 -7.66 -13.24 -7.33
CA TYR A 13 -7.72 -11.92 -7.94
C TYR A 13 -8.69 -11.01 -7.18
N GLY A 14 -8.15 -10.01 -6.48
CA GLY A 14 -8.94 -9.02 -5.74
C GLY A 14 -10.04 -9.67 -4.87
N ASN A 15 -11.29 -9.27 -5.10
CA ASN A 15 -12.48 -9.81 -4.42
C ASN A 15 -13.21 -10.89 -5.27
N ALA A 16 -12.47 -11.60 -6.11
CA ALA A 16 -13.03 -12.67 -6.96
C ALA A 16 -13.66 -13.84 -6.19
N ILE A 17 -13.41 -13.93 -4.90
CA ILE A 17 -14.14 -14.76 -3.94
C ILE A 17 -14.88 -13.87 -2.96
N LYS A 18 -16.20 -14.05 -2.85
CA LYS A 18 -17.07 -13.32 -1.92
C LYS A 18 -17.99 -14.32 -1.21
N ASN A 19 -18.05 -14.23 0.12
CA ASN A 19 -18.88 -15.13 0.93
C ASN A 19 -18.63 -16.64 0.67
N GLY A 20 -17.37 -17.00 0.39
CA GLY A 20 -16.96 -18.38 0.14
C GLY A 20 -17.25 -18.91 -1.27
N GLY A 21 -17.78 -18.10 -2.17
CA GLY A 21 -18.07 -18.47 -3.57
C GLY A 21 -17.46 -17.51 -4.58
N PRO A 22 -17.36 -17.91 -5.88
CA PRO A 22 -16.87 -17.06 -6.94
C PRO A 22 -17.74 -15.79 -7.12
N ASN A 23 -17.11 -14.64 -7.06
CA ASN A 23 -17.70 -13.34 -7.41
C ASN A 23 -17.33 -13.01 -8.85
N THR A 24 -18.09 -13.57 -9.80
CA THR A 24 -17.75 -13.48 -11.23
C THR A 24 -17.68 -12.03 -11.72
N ALA A 25 -18.52 -11.14 -11.20
CA ALA A 25 -18.53 -9.73 -11.59
C ALA A 25 -17.21 -8.99 -11.22
N ALA A 26 -16.44 -9.51 -10.27
CA ALA A 26 -15.18 -8.92 -9.86
C ALA A 26 -13.98 -9.25 -10.77
N TYR A 27 -14.10 -10.22 -11.66
CA TYR A 27 -13.01 -10.62 -12.55
C TYR A 27 -13.43 -10.81 -14.02
N THR A 28 -14.72 -10.82 -14.30
CA THR A 28 -15.25 -10.83 -15.67
C THR A 28 -16.14 -9.62 -15.87
N SER A 29 -15.60 -8.52 -16.33
CA SER A 29 -16.45 -7.37 -16.64
C SER A 29 -17.11 -7.54 -17.99
N THR A 30 -18.39 -7.16 -18.05
CA THR A 30 -19.16 -7.16 -19.27
C THR A 30 -19.54 -5.75 -19.65
N LYS A 31 -19.59 -5.49 -20.96
CA LYS A 31 -20.10 -4.23 -21.49
C LYS A 31 -21.56 -4.02 -21.03
N SER A 32 -21.82 -2.87 -20.41
CA SER A 32 -23.17 -2.47 -20.04
C SER A 32 -23.46 -1.06 -20.61
N GLY A 33 -24.36 -0.96 -21.56
CA GLY A 33 -24.71 0.30 -22.18
C GLY A 33 -23.53 0.95 -22.92
N THR A 34 -23.30 2.22 -22.65
CA THR A 34 -22.14 2.98 -23.17
C THR A 34 -20.87 2.78 -22.34
N ASN A 35 -20.96 2.17 -21.18
CA ASN A 35 -19.84 1.89 -20.32
C ASN A 35 -19.20 0.56 -20.74
N ILE A 36 -18.02 0.65 -21.32
CA ILE A 36 -17.24 -0.52 -21.72
C ILE A 36 -16.20 -0.75 -20.62
N LEU A 37 -16.47 -1.71 -19.76
CA LEU A 37 -15.41 -2.26 -18.93
C LEU A 37 -14.68 -3.31 -19.78
N THR A 38 -13.40 -3.11 -20.01
CA THR A 38 -12.55 -4.19 -20.50
C THR A 38 -12.54 -5.26 -19.43
N GLY A 39 -12.70 -6.53 -19.80
CA GLY A 39 -12.54 -7.63 -18.85
C GLY A 39 -11.21 -7.49 -18.11
N PHE A 40 -11.19 -7.82 -16.84
CA PHE A 40 -9.93 -7.86 -16.10
C PHE A 40 -8.97 -8.85 -16.78
N VAL A 41 -7.71 -8.43 -16.90
CA VAL A 41 -6.66 -9.25 -17.50
C VAL A 41 -5.66 -9.72 -16.44
N ASN A 42 -5.02 -10.84 -16.72
CA ASN A 42 -3.91 -11.34 -15.92
C ASN A 42 -2.59 -10.64 -16.32
N HIS A 43 -1.48 -11.04 -15.72
CA HIS A 43 -0.15 -10.50 -15.98
C HIS A 43 0.36 -10.76 -17.41
N LEU A 44 -0.25 -11.69 -18.16
CA LEU A 44 0.05 -11.97 -19.57
C LEU A 44 -0.80 -11.12 -20.53
N GLY A 45 -1.79 -10.39 -20.01
CA GLY A 45 -2.76 -9.64 -20.80
C GLY A 45 -3.97 -10.46 -21.23
N ASP A 46 -4.08 -11.70 -20.77
CA ASP A 46 -5.21 -12.58 -21.09
C ASP A 46 -6.37 -12.33 -20.12
N ALA A 47 -7.59 -12.56 -20.61
CA ALA A 47 -8.80 -12.43 -19.81
C ALA A 47 -8.80 -13.43 -18.62
N ILE A 48 -9.12 -12.94 -17.43
CA ILE A 48 -9.28 -13.77 -16.25
C ILE A 48 -10.59 -14.54 -16.36
N SER A 49 -10.53 -15.86 -16.25
CA SER A 49 -11.68 -16.75 -16.36
C SER A 49 -12.03 -17.48 -15.06
N LYS A 50 -11.11 -17.49 -14.10
CA LYS A 50 -11.25 -18.18 -12.81
C LYS A 50 -10.79 -17.25 -11.68
N PRO A 51 -11.42 -17.37 -10.49
CA PRO A 51 -11.09 -16.50 -9.37
C PRO A 51 -9.69 -16.73 -8.80
N TYR A 52 -9.19 -17.95 -8.85
CA TYR A 52 -7.85 -18.29 -8.38
C TYR A 52 -6.82 -18.10 -9.50
N ILE A 53 -5.69 -17.51 -9.17
CA ILE A 53 -4.62 -17.20 -10.12
C ILE A 53 -4.16 -18.47 -10.83
N TYR A 54 -3.86 -19.51 -10.05
CA TYR A 54 -3.32 -20.79 -10.55
C TYR A 54 -4.31 -21.61 -11.38
N ASP A 55 -5.59 -21.26 -11.40
CA ASP A 55 -6.61 -21.93 -12.24
C ASP A 55 -6.73 -21.34 -13.64
N ASN A 56 -6.01 -20.23 -13.91
CA ASN A 56 -6.01 -19.59 -15.21
C ASN A 56 -4.85 -20.10 -16.08
N PRO A 57 -5.06 -20.28 -17.39
CA PRO A 57 -4.00 -20.76 -18.29
C PRO A 57 -2.74 -19.88 -18.22
N GLY A 58 -1.57 -20.51 -18.20
CA GLY A 58 -0.29 -19.80 -18.15
C GLY A 58 0.06 -19.19 -16.77
N CYS A 59 -0.83 -19.24 -15.80
CA CYS A 59 -0.65 -18.63 -14.49
C CYS A 59 -0.14 -19.66 -13.46
N THR A 60 1.14 -19.98 -13.50
CA THR A 60 1.76 -20.96 -12.59
C THR A 60 2.62 -20.25 -11.54
N PRO A 61 2.18 -20.18 -10.27
CA PRO A 61 2.95 -19.57 -9.19
C PRO A 61 4.28 -20.30 -8.95
N ALA A 62 5.37 -19.55 -8.86
CA ALA A 62 6.71 -20.09 -8.60
C ALA A 62 7.25 -19.67 -7.24
N ASP A 63 7.13 -18.39 -6.89
CA ASP A 63 7.51 -17.86 -5.59
C ASP A 63 6.63 -16.66 -5.17
N ALA A 64 6.89 -16.16 -3.96
CA ALA A 64 6.29 -14.94 -3.46
C ALA A 64 7.37 -14.00 -2.90
N CYS A 65 7.13 -12.70 -2.96
CA CYS A 65 8.09 -11.72 -2.52
C CYS A 65 7.42 -10.51 -1.86
N LEU A 66 8.19 -9.81 -1.04
CA LEU A 66 7.91 -8.47 -0.57
C LEU A 66 8.35 -7.48 -1.65
N ILE A 67 7.45 -6.61 -2.11
CA ILE A 67 7.79 -5.55 -3.07
C ILE A 67 8.34 -4.34 -2.31
N TRP A 68 7.61 -3.86 -1.32
CA TRP A 68 8.05 -2.81 -0.43
C TRP A 68 7.24 -2.81 0.87
N GLN A 69 7.80 -2.19 1.89
CA GLN A 69 7.12 -1.85 3.14
C GLN A 69 7.62 -0.49 3.62
N ASP A 70 6.75 0.28 4.27
CA ASP A 70 7.06 1.63 4.77
C ASP A 70 7.64 1.63 6.19
N ALA A 71 7.73 0.48 6.82
CA ALA A 71 8.37 0.31 8.11
C ALA A 71 9.28 -0.93 8.09
N GLU A 72 10.52 -0.77 8.55
CA GLU A 72 11.51 -1.86 8.54
C GLU A 72 11.04 -3.06 9.37
N GLY A 73 11.08 -4.23 8.75
CA GLY A 73 10.71 -5.50 9.37
C GLY A 73 9.22 -5.64 9.72
N LEU A 74 8.36 -4.83 9.12
CA LEU A 74 6.91 -4.89 9.32
C LEU A 74 6.33 -6.23 8.88
N ILE A 75 6.73 -6.67 7.68
CA ILE A 75 6.40 -7.96 7.08
C ILE A 75 7.70 -8.73 6.82
N GLN A 76 7.73 -10.00 7.20
CA GLN A 76 8.90 -10.87 7.03
C GLN A 76 8.48 -12.25 6.52
N ASN A 77 9.45 -13.04 6.08
CA ASN A 77 9.28 -14.44 5.69
C ASN A 77 8.19 -14.65 4.63
N VAL A 78 8.12 -13.73 3.65
CA VAL A 78 7.16 -13.84 2.55
C VAL A 78 7.54 -15.03 1.66
N SER A 79 6.63 -15.98 1.52
CA SER A 79 6.87 -17.21 0.75
C SER A 79 5.55 -17.79 0.22
N LEU A 80 5.62 -18.66 -0.77
CA LEU A 80 4.48 -19.51 -1.13
C LEU A 80 4.34 -20.67 -0.17
N THR A 81 3.10 -21.06 0.11
CA THR A 81 2.80 -22.34 0.76
C THR A 81 3.22 -23.51 -0.12
N ALA A 82 3.41 -24.70 0.48
CA ALA A 82 3.90 -25.87 -0.24
C ALA A 82 2.97 -26.30 -1.40
N ASP A 83 1.67 -26.07 -1.26
CA ASP A 83 0.66 -26.30 -2.31
C ASP A 83 0.63 -25.19 -3.38
N LYS A 84 1.38 -24.12 -3.18
CA LYS A 84 1.44 -22.93 -4.07
C LYS A 84 0.08 -22.22 -4.26
N GLN A 85 -0.82 -22.36 -3.31
CA GLN A 85 -2.16 -21.76 -3.38
C GLN A 85 -2.30 -20.51 -2.52
N ASN A 86 -1.33 -20.25 -1.64
CA ASN A 86 -1.33 -19.09 -0.75
C ASN A 86 0.04 -18.45 -0.66
N ILE A 87 0.06 -17.14 -0.36
CA ILE A 87 1.23 -16.47 0.21
C ILE A 87 1.17 -16.65 1.73
N SER A 88 2.29 -17.03 2.33
CA SER A 88 2.50 -16.97 3.77
C SER A 88 3.44 -15.81 4.09
N PHE A 89 3.15 -15.07 5.14
CA PHE A 89 4.02 -14.01 5.66
C PHE A 89 3.88 -13.89 7.18
N GLU A 90 4.85 -13.26 7.80
CA GLU A 90 4.87 -13.01 9.23
C GLU A 90 4.82 -11.51 9.53
N VAL A 91 4.02 -11.13 10.55
CA VAL A 91 4.09 -9.84 11.22
C VAL A 91 4.73 -10.07 12.58
N PRO A 92 6.04 -9.76 12.75
CA PRO A 92 6.75 -10.13 13.96
C PRO A 92 6.33 -9.26 15.16
N LYS A 93 6.21 -9.88 16.32
CA LYS A 93 5.85 -9.17 17.56
C LYS A 93 6.85 -8.07 17.95
N ALA A 94 8.11 -8.25 17.59
CA ALA A 94 9.18 -7.30 17.94
C ALA A 94 9.13 -6.01 17.13
N THR A 95 8.59 -6.06 15.93
CA THR A 95 8.61 -4.95 14.96
C THR A 95 7.22 -4.46 14.56
N ILE A 96 6.14 -5.09 15.08
CA ILE A 96 4.77 -4.68 14.75
C ILE A 96 4.54 -3.22 15.11
N ARG A 97 4.05 -2.48 14.12
CA ARG A 97 3.61 -1.08 14.22
C ARG A 97 2.60 -0.82 13.11
N GLN A 98 1.93 0.31 13.12
CA GLN A 98 1.15 0.73 11.97
C GLN A 98 2.07 0.90 10.76
N GLY A 99 1.64 0.43 9.62
CA GLY A 99 2.42 0.50 8.40
C GLY A 99 1.76 -0.23 7.24
N ASN A 100 2.38 -0.12 6.08
CA ASN A 100 1.90 -0.63 4.81
C ASN A 100 2.98 -1.47 4.13
N ALA A 101 2.56 -2.51 3.43
CA ALA A 101 3.43 -3.33 2.62
C ALA A 101 2.70 -3.83 1.38
N ILE A 102 3.46 -4.13 0.32
CA ILE A 102 2.96 -4.85 -0.85
C ILE A 102 3.69 -6.19 -0.94
N VAL A 103 2.91 -7.25 -0.92
CA VAL A 103 3.39 -8.61 -1.22
C VAL A 103 2.90 -9.05 -2.59
N ALA A 104 3.66 -9.89 -3.26
CA ALA A 104 3.32 -10.34 -4.60
C ALA A 104 3.65 -11.82 -4.81
N VAL A 105 2.93 -12.44 -5.75
CA VAL A 105 3.24 -13.76 -6.30
C VAL A 105 3.89 -13.59 -7.68
N ARG A 106 4.92 -14.40 -7.96
CA ARG A 106 5.65 -14.37 -9.24
C ARG A 106 5.60 -15.72 -9.93
N ASP A 107 5.75 -15.67 -11.25
CA ASP A 107 5.98 -16.85 -12.08
C ASP A 107 7.46 -17.30 -12.02
N ALA A 108 7.79 -18.37 -12.75
CA ALA A 108 9.15 -18.91 -12.82
C ALA A 108 10.17 -17.97 -13.49
N SER A 109 9.72 -16.97 -14.23
CA SER A 109 10.55 -15.94 -14.87
C SER A 109 10.77 -14.73 -13.94
N GLY A 110 10.17 -14.74 -12.74
CA GLY A 110 10.22 -13.64 -11.79
C GLY A 110 9.24 -12.50 -12.10
N VAL A 111 8.33 -12.69 -13.04
CA VAL A 111 7.31 -11.70 -13.37
C VAL A 111 6.21 -11.74 -12.32
N ILE A 112 5.81 -10.58 -11.83
CA ILE A 112 4.73 -10.45 -10.85
C ILE A 112 3.40 -10.79 -11.55
N MET A 113 2.72 -11.80 -11.02
CA MET A 113 1.42 -12.25 -11.51
C MET A 113 0.27 -11.48 -10.87
N TRP A 114 0.42 -11.12 -9.61
CA TRP A 114 -0.52 -10.31 -8.82
C TRP A 114 0.13 -9.84 -7.53
N SER A 115 -0.46 -8.81 -6.90
CA SER A 115 0.03 -8.22 -5.66
C SER A 115 -1.13 -7.82 -4.75
N TRP A 116 -0.84 -7.69 -3.47
CA TRP A 116 -1.81 -7.31 -2.43
C TRP A 116 -1.20 -6.28 -1.50
N HIS A 117 -2.03 -5.31 -1.12
CA HIS A 117 -1.71 -4.36 -0.08
C HIS A 117 -1.99 -4.97 1.30
N ILE A 118 -0.98 -5.00 2.13
CA ILE A 118 -1.08 -5.42 3.53
C ILE A 118 -1.00 -4.15 4.40
N TRP A 119 -2.11 -3.83 5.03
CA TRP A 119 -2.19 -2.73 5.98
C TRP A 119 -2.16 -3.29 7.40
N VAL A 120 -1.08 -3.01 8.14
CA VAL A 120 -0.95 -3.32 9.56
C VAL A 120 -1.45 -2.12 10.35
N THR A 121 -2.51 -2.31 11.12
CA THR A 121 -3.20 -1.23 11.82
C THR A 121 -3.99 -1.79 12.99
N ASP A 122 -4.22 -0.98 14.00
CA ASP A 122 -5.14 -1.25 15.12
C ASP A 122 -6.57 -0.82 14.81
N TYR A 123 -6.79 -0.14 13.68
CA TYR A 123 -8.12 0.22 13.20
C TYR A 123 -8.95 -1.05 12.92
N LYS A 124 -10.16 -1.07 13.44
CA LYS A 124 -11.13 -2.16 13.21
C LYS A 124 -12.02 -1.79 12.04
N LEU A 125 -11.89 -2.54 10.94
CA LEU A 125 -12.76 -2.36 9.78
C LEU A 125 -14.24 -2.49 10.20
N GLY A 126 -15.06 -1.55 9.74
CA GLY A 126 -16.47 -1.50 10.05
C GLY A 126 -16.85 -0.84 11.39
N SER A 127 -15.86 -0.45 12.21
CA SER A 127 -16.10 0.40 13.37
C SER A 127 -16.08 1.89 12.96
N ASP A 128 -16.83 2.70 13.70
CA ASP A 128 -16.85 4.17 13.56
C ASP A 128 -17.11 4.67 12.13
N LEU A 129 -17.89 3.92 11.36
CA LEU A 129 -18.25 4.31 10.01
C LEU A 129 -19.04 5.62 10.03
N ARG A 130 -18.69 6.53 9.14
CA ARG A 130 -19.43 7.76 8.89
C ARG A 130 -20.49 7.50 7.83
N THR A 131 -21.75 7.67 8.18
CA THR A 131 -22.84 7.61 7.22
C THR A 131 -23.01 8.96 6.55
N VAL A 132 -22.98 8.96 5.23
CA VAL A 132 -23.23 10.14 4.39
C VAL A 132 -24.39 9.80 3.46
N THR A 133 -25.44 10.63 3.50
CA THR A 133 -26.58 10.49 2.59
C THR A 133 -26.44 11.51 1.46
N ASN A 134 -26.46 11.05 0.21
CA ASN A 134 -26.41 11.94 -0.95
C ASN A 134 -27.77 12.59 -1.24
N PHE A 135 -27.83 13.47 -2.24
CA PHE A 135 -29.05 14.17 -2.65
C PHE A 135 -30.15 13.24 -3.20
N GLN A 136 -29.83 12.00 -3.56
CA GLN A 136 -30.76 10.97 -4.00
C GLN A 136 -31.27 10.09 -2.85
N SER A 137 -30.96 10.45 -1.60
CA SER A 137 -31.28 9.69 -0.39
C SER A 137 -30.58 8.30 -0.33
N VAL A 138 -29.46 8.15 -1.02
CA VAL A 138 -28.62 6.95 -0.92
C VAL A 138 -27.61 7.13 0.21
N GLU A 139 -27.53 6.16 1.10
CA GLU A 139 -26.59 6.14 2.21
C GLU A 139 -25.28 5.46 1.82
N TYR A 140 -24.17 6.09 2.18
CA TYR A 140 -22.80 5.57 2.05
C TYR A 140 -22.17 5.46 3.42
N HIS A 141 -21.47 4.36 3.66
CA HIS A 141 -20.72 4.12 4.88
C HIS A 141 -19.24 4.26 4.58
N LEU A 142 -18.63 5.33 5.09
CA LEU A 142 -17.23 5.67 4.84
C LEU A 142 -16.39 5.35 6.08
N MET A 143 -15.21 4.82 5.87
CA MET A 143 -14.20 4.72 6.94
C MET A 143 -13.82 6.12 7.44
N PRO A 144 -13.53 6.30 8.74
CA PRO A 144 -13.11 7.60 9.29
C PRO A 144 -11.67 7.98 8.88
N VAL A 145 -10.90 7.04 8.36
CA VAL A 145 -9.52 7.22 7.92
C VAL A 145 -9.33 6.70 6.49
N ASN A 146 -8.32 7.19 5.80
CA ASN A 146 -7.94 6.69 4.48
C ASN A 146 -7.41 5.25 4.57
N LEU A 147 -7.59 4.48 3.51
CA LEU A 147 -6.97 3.16 3.40
C LEU A 147 -5.44 3.27 3.55
N GLY A 148 -4.86 2.45 4.40
CA GLY A 148 -3.43 2.50 4.69
C GLY A 148 -3.00 3.61 5.67
N TRP A 149 -3.93 4.26 6.35
CA TRP A 149 -3.62 5.30 7.33
C TRP A 149 -2.69 4.79 8.42
N CYS A 150 -1.66 5.58 8.72
CA CYS A 150 -0.78 5.42 9.88
C CYS A 150 -0.83 6.70 10.70
N ASP A 151 -1.00 6.58 12.01
CA ASP A 151 -0.97 7.72 12.91
C ASP A 151 0.43 8.33 12.97
N GLY A 152 0.50 9.63 13.15
CA GLY A 152 1.76 10.31 13.37
C GLY A 152 2.37 9.94 14.70
N PRO A 153 3.69 9.88 14.79
CA PRO A 153 4.38 9.60 16.05
C PRO A 153 4.06 10.67 17.11
N THR A 154 3.94 10.21 18.34
CA THR A 154 3.78 11.08 19.51
C THR A 154 5.04 11.04 20.34
N THR A 155 5.68 12.20 20.51
CA THR A 155 6.86 12.35 21.35
C THR A 155 6.49 13.12 22.61
N VAL A 156 6.72 12.51 23.77
CA VAL A 156 6.49 13.12 25.08
C VAL A 156 7.82 13.58 25.64
N TYR A 157 7.93 14.85 25.93
CA TYR A 157 9.04 15.45 26.66
C TYR A 157 8.60 15.74 28.07
N GLU A 158 9.27 15.11 29.02
CA GLU A 158 9.09 15.41 30.44
C GLU A 158 9.69 16.77 30.78
N SER A 159 9.16 17.41 31.83
CA SER A 159 9.79 18.64 32.35
C SER A 159 11.20 18.37 32.85
N ARG A 160 12.13 19.22 32.51
CA ARG A 160 13.54 19.12 32.93
C ARG A 160 14.03 20.46 33.43
N ARG A 161 14.87 20.39 34.43
CA ARG A 161 15.59 21.56 34.98
C ARG A 161 17.09 21.26 35.00
N VAL A 162 17.87 22.16 34.38
CA VAL A 162 19.32 22.07 34.35
C VAL A 162 19.92 23.34 34.96
N SER A 163 20.79 23.18 35.95
CA SER A 163 21.58 24.27 36.50
C SER A 163 22.89 24.40 35.71
N VAL A 164 23.13 25.55 35.16
CA VAL A 164 24.34 25.86 34.38
C VAL A 164 25.21 26.82 35.18
N ARG A 165 26.47 26.43 35.38
CA ARG A 165 27.50 27.28 36.00
C ARG A 165 28.48 27.73 34.92
N LEU A 166 28.57 29.01 34.72
CA LEU A 166 29.61 29.62 33.88
C LEU A 166 30.69 30.19 34.78
N THR A 167 31.95 29.85 34.51
CA THR A 167 33.12 30.37 35.24
C THR A 167 34.04 31.08 34.24
N GLN A 168 34.36 32.33 34.53
CA GLN A 168 35.31 33.11 33.74
C GLN A 168 36.75 32.63 34.05
N ALA A 169 37.46 32.19 33.01
CA ALA A 169 38.75 31.54 33.16
C ALA A 169 39.85 32.46 33.78
N GLY A 170 39.81 33.75 33.56
CA GLY A 170 40.85 34.65 34.06
C GLY A 170 40.62 35.17 35.47
N THR A 171 39.39 35.31 35.92
CA THR A 171 39.03 35.90 37.21
C THR A 171 38.44 34.93 38.19
N GLY A 172 38.07 33.74 37.76
CA GLY A 172 37.35 32.75 38.59
C GLY A 172 35.93 33.15 38.98
N GLN A 173 35.41 34.26 38.45
CA GLN A 173 34.03 34.67 38.73
C GLN A 173 33.05 33.68 38.10
N THR A 174 32.00 33.38 38.87
CA THR A 174 30.96 32.41 38.44
C THR A 174 29.58 33.03 38.45
N VAL A 175 28.80 32.61 37.45
CA VAL A 175 27.36 32.85 37.36
C VAL A 175 26.64 31.53 37.34
N LEU A 176 25.59 31.38 38.10
CA LEU A 176 24.70 30.22 38.12
C LEU A 176 23.34 30.65 37.60
N PHE A 177 22.81 29.92 36.64
CA PHE A 177 21.44 30.11 36.15
C PHE A 177 20.77 28.77 35.86
N THR A 178 19.48 28.78 35.76
CA THR A 178 18.68 27.59 35.56
C THR A 178 17.99 27.68 34.22
N LEU A 179 18.03 26.59 33.45
CA LEU A 179 17.23 26.38 32.27
C LEU A 179 16.10 25.41 32.62
N ASP A 180 14.89 25.84 32.40
CA ASP A 180 13.69 25.02 32.56
C ASP A 180 13.12 24.65 31.20
N GLN A 181 13.00 23.38 30.94
CA GLN A 181 12.24 22.83 29.80
C GLN A 181 10.88 22.38 30.34
N PRO A 182 9.77 23.01 29.95
CA PRO A 182 8.45 22.52 30.36
C PRO A 182 8.15 21.16 29.70
N ALA A 183 7.26 20.40 30.31
CA ALA A 183 6.70 19.21 29.69
C ALA A 183 5.96 19.59 28.40
N GLN A 184 6.14 18.81 27.36
CA GLN A 184 5.51 19.03 26.06
C GLN A 184 5.20 17.70 25.39
N THR A 185 4.03 17.59 24.80
CA THR A 185 3.68 16.49 23.91
C THR A 185 3.60 17.03 22.48
N ILE A 186 4.39 16.45 21.59
CA ILE A 186 4.36 16.75 20.16
C ILE A 186 3.70 15.57 19.47
N VAL A 187 2.60 15.83 18.76
CA VAL A 187 1.91 14.87 17.92
C VAL A 187 2.16 15.28 16.48
N GLU A 188 2.81 14.43 15.71
CA GLU A 188 3.04 14.65 14.29
C GLU A 188 1.79 14.24 13.49
N PHE A 189 1.70 14.71 12.26
CA PHE A 189 0.58 14.33 11.39
C PHE A 189 0.74 12.87 10.94
N GLY A 190 -0.38 12.14 10.94
CA GLY A 190 -0.47 10.84 10.31
C GLY A 190 -0.46 10.98 8.78
N ASN A 191 -0.25 9.85 8.12
CA ASN A 191 -0.23 9.79 6.66
C ASN A 191 -0.88 8.50 6.17
N SER A 192 -1.15 8.44 4.86
CA SER A 192 -1.57 7.24 4.16
C SER A 192 -0.81 7.14 2.84
N PRO A 193 -0.62 5.93 2.30
CA PRO A 193 -0.04 5.77 0.99
C PRO A 193 -0.96 6.39 -0.08
N TYR A 194 -0.35 6.80 -1.18
CA TYR A 194 -1.07 7.36 -2.32
C TYR A 194 -1.48 6.26 -3.29
N TYR A 195 -2.73 6.27 -3.70
CA TYR A 195 -3.25 5.44 -4.78
C TYR A 195 -3.45 6.30 -6.02
N GLN A 196 -2.83 5.91 -7.11
CA GLN A 196 -3.17 6.49 -8.40
C GLN A 196 -4.54 5.99 -8.83
N TRP A 197 -5.36 6.87 -9.40
CA TRP A 197 -6.69 6.50 -9.90
C TRP A 197 -6.64 5.27 -10.80
N GLY A 198 -7.54 4.32 -10.58
CA GLY A 198 -7.60 3.07 -11.32
C GLY A 198 -6.57 2.01 -10.93
N ARG A 199 -5.71 2.27 -9.96
CA ARG A 199 -4.73 1.30 -9.46
C ARG A 199 -5.26 0.59 -8.24
N LYS A 200 -4.97 -0.72 -8.15
CA LYS A 200 -5.34 -1.54 -7.00
C LYS A 200 -4.32 -1.47 -5.84
N ASP A 201 -3.07 -1.13 -6.14
CA ASP A 201 -1.99 -1.05 -5.17
C ASP A 201 -1.60 0.40 -4.89
N PRO A 202 -1.21 0.72 -3.66
CA PRO A 202 -0.67 2.02 -3.34
C PRO A 202 0.71 2.22 -3.96
N MET A 203 1.00 3.47 -4.29
CA MET A 203 2.31 3.86 -4.77
C MET A 203 3.35 3.74 -3.66
N LEU A 204 4.54 3.43 -4.07
CA LEU A 204 5.70 3.40 -3.21
C LEU A 204 5.86 4.74 -2.48
N PRO A 205 5.99 4.75 -1.16
CA PRO A 205 6.33 5.95 -0.42
C PRO A 205 7.76 6.39 -0.72
N GLY A 206 8.02 7.68 -0.61
CA GLY A 206 9.34 8.24 -0.79
C GLY A 206 9.32 9.62 -1.41
N ILE A 207 10.42 10.33 -1.29
CA ILE A 207 10.65 11.61 -1.93
C ILE A 207 11.52 11.39 -3.17
N TYR A 208 11.07 11.89 -4.30
CA TYR A 208 11.77 11.78 -5.58
C TYR A 208 12.51 13.05 -5.90
N GLN A 209 13.73 12.92 -6.40
CA GLN A 209 14.54 14.05 -6.81
C GLN A 209 14.37 14.37 -8.29
N GLY A 210 14.04 15.61 -8.60
CA GLY A 210 13.91 16.10 -9.99
C GLY A 210 12.75 15.46 -10.76
N SER A 211 12.93 15.28 -12.05
CA SER A 211 11.94 14.67 -12.94
C SER A 211 11.93 13.14 -12.86
N GLY A 212 12.54 12.55 -11.80
CA GLY A 212 12.92 11.26 -12.10
C GLY A 212 12.50 10.15 -11.21
N THR A 213 13.45 9.36 -11.11
CA THR A 213 13.39 7.99 -10.65
C THR A 213 14.29 7.80 -9.43
N THR A 214 14.93 8.87 -8.95
CA THR A 214 15.82 8.79 -7.79
C THR A 214 15.03 9.05 -6.53
N VAL A 215 14.88 8.03 -5.70
CA VAL A 215 14.32 8.14 -4.35
C VAL A 215 15.38 8.73 -3.44
N VAL A 216 15.11 9.88 -2.83
CA VAL A 216 16.02 10.55 -1.90
C VAL A 216 15.70 10.22 -0.44
N ASP A 217 14.45 9.85 -0.15
CA ASP A 217 14.04 9.35 1.15
C ASP A 217 13.89 7.83 1.08
N LYS A 218 14.65 7.12 1.91
CA LYS A 218 14.61 5.67 2.03
C LYS A 218 13.64 5.22 3.11
N SER A 219 12.43 5.70 3.06
CA SER A 219 11.34 5.24 3.95
C SER A 219 10.72 3.90 3.51
N CYS A 220 11.37 3.22 2.57
CA CYS A 220 10.90 2.00 1.96
C CYS A 220 11.93 0.89 2.07
N TYR A 221 11.46 -0.32 2.35
CA TYR A 221 12.30 -1.49 2.62
C TYR A 221 11.85 -2.69 1.80
N THR A 222 12.79 -3.58 1.49
CA THR A 222 12.53 -4.88 0.85
C THR A 222 13.15 -6.00 1.67
N ASP A 223 12.89 -7.25 1.29
CA ASP A 223 13.54 -8.41 1.92
C ASP A 223 15.05 -8.47 1.63
N SER A 224 15.50 -7.89 0.51
CA SER A 224 16.87 -8.04 0.03
C SER A 224 17.86 -7.12 0.70
N ASP A 225 17.47 -5.88 1.01
CA ASP A 225 18.42 -4.89 1.51
C ASP A 225 18.13 -4.37 2.91
N LYS A 226 16.91 -4.46 3.39
CA LYS A 226 16.45 -4.02 4.73
C LYS A 226 16.83 -2.58 5.12
N THR A 227 17.48 -1.87 4.22
CA THR A 227 18.02 -0.52 4.44
C THR A 227 17.33 0.55 3.62
N GLY A 228 16.51 0.14 2.69
CA GLY A 228 15.80 1.00 1.77
C GLY A 228 15.91 0.49 0.35
N TYR A 229 14.95 0.85 -0.44
CA TYR A 229 14.76 0.33 -1.78
C TYR A 229 15.23 1.35 -2.83
N ALA A 230 16.16 0.95 -3.67
CA ALA A 230 16.62 1.75 -4.78
C ALA A 230 15.80 1.41 -6.03
N PHE A 231 15.05 2.38 -6.55
CA PHE A 231 14.28 2.20 -7.76
C PHE A 231 15.05 2.71 -8.98
N ASN A 232 15.17 1.83 -9.95
CA ASN A 232 15.67 2.21 -11.27
C ASN A 232 14.55 2.68 -12.19
N LYS A 233 13.29 2.28 -11.90
CA LYS A 233 12.11 2.62 -12.69
C LYS A 233 10.90 2.72 -11.76
N THR A 234 10.47 3.94 -11.52
CA THR A 234 9.32 4.27 -10.66
C THR A 234 8.11 4.73 -11.44
N SER A 235 8.21 4.76 -12.75
CA SER A 235 7.12 5.19 -13.64
C SER A 235 7.07 4.31 -14.88
N LEU A 236 5.86 4.13 -15.39
CA LEU A 236 5.56 3.45 -16.65
C LEU A 236 4.82 4.42 -17.57
N ASN A 237 5.05 4.29 -18.87
CA ASN A 237 4.33 5.02 -19.89
C ASN A 237 3.75 4.00 -20.87
N THR A 238 2.61 3.41 -20.53
CA THR A 238 1.94 2.36 -21.30
C THR A 238 0.45 2.35 -21.00
N ASP A 239 -0.34 1.83 -21.91
CA ASP A 239 -1.77 1.58 -21.74
C ASP A 239 -2.06 0.11 -21.36
N ALA A 240 -1.04 -0.74 -21.35
CA ALA A 240 -1.21 -2.15 -21.05
C ALA A 240 -1.38 -2.40 -19.55
N ILE A 241 -2.55 -2.89 -19.16
CA ILE A 241 -2.85 -3.23 -17.74
C ILE A 241 -1.88 -4.27 -17.19
N SER A 242 -1.48 -5.26 -18.01
CA SER A 242 -0.52 -6.30 -17.61
C SER A 242 0.83 -5.74 -17.17
N GLU A 243 1.29 -4.64 -17.76
CA GLU A 243 2.52 -3.96 -17.33
C GLU A 243 2.41 -3.37 -15.92
N TYR A 244 1.22 -2.91 -15.53
CA TYR A 244 0.99 -2.40 -14.18
C TYR A 244 0.80 -3.50 -13.16
N ILE A 245 0.25 -4.64 -13.56
CA ILE A 245 0.21 -5.84 -12.72
C ILE A 245 1.64 -6.31 -12.42
N GLY A 246 2.49 -6.35 -13.45
CA GLY A 246 3.90 -6.71 -13.31
C GLY A 246 4.75 -5.68 -12.54
N ASN A 247 4.27 -4.45 -12.40
CA ASN A 247 4.99 -3.35 -11.75
C ASN A 247 4.08 -2.57 -10.78
N PRO A 248 3.62 -3.18 -9.69
CA PRO A 248 2.61 -2.59 -8.80
C PRO A 248 3.07 -1.30 -8.11
N HIS A 249 4.38 -1.11 -7.97
CA HIS A 249 5.01 0.05 -7.35
C HIS A 249 5.19 1.25 -8.29
N CYS A 250 4.97 1.07 -9.60
CA CYS A 250 5.24 2.10 -10.59
C CYS A 250 4.04 3.03 -10.78
N PHE A 251 4.32 4.32 -10.91
CA PHE A 251 3.34 5.34 -11.29
C PHE A 251 3.13 5.34 -12.81
N ASN A 252 1.89 5.51 -13.26
CA ASN A 252 1.61 5.69 -14.68
C ASN A 252 1.78 7.14 -15.08
N ILE A 253 2.67 7.40 -16.03
CA ILE A 253 2.93 8.73 -16.61
C ILE A 253 2.50 8.82 -18.07
N ASN A 254 1.71 7.88 -18.57
CA ASN A 254 1.25 7.95 -19.94
C ASN A 254 0.49 9.25 -20.19
N SER A 255 0.95 10.05 -21.14
CA SER A 255 0.35 11.33 -21.49
C SER A 255 -1.05 11.20 -22.08
N ALA A 256 -1.39 10.05 -22.64
CA ALA A 256 -2.78 9.77 -23.07
C ALA A 256 -3.74 9.73 -21.87
N MET A 257 -3.23 9.61 -20.68
CA MET A 257 -4.01 9.69 -19.44
C MET A 257 -4.24 11.11 -18.97
N ASP A 258 -3.72 12.10 -19.65
CA ASP A 258 -3.84 13.55 -19.40
C ASP A 258 -4.42 13.91 -18.05
N GLY A 259 -3.82 13.32 -17.04
CA GLY A 259 -3.96 13.65 -15.64
C GLY A 259 -5.33 13.41 -15.01
N LEU A 260 -6.34 12.97 -15.72
CA LEU A 260 -7.64 13.19 -15.11
C LEU A 260 -8.62 12.01 -15.11
N TYR A 261 -8.54 11.04 -16.03
CA TYR A 261 -9.77 10.28 -16.23
C TYR A 261 -9.63 8.78 -16.48
N TYR A 262 -8.42 8.25 -16.52
CA TYR A 262 -8.27 6.85 -16.87
C TYR A 262 -8.26 5.94 -15.64
N ASN A 263 -9.28 5.15 -15.58
CA ASN A 263 -9.23 3.91 -14.85
C ASN A 263 -8.48 2.89 -15.72
N LEU A 264 -7.42 2.31 -15.22
CA LEU A 264 -6.61 1.31 -15.95
C LEU A 264 -7.39 0.03 -16.27
N TRP A 265 -8.59 -0.11 -15.72
CA TRP A 265 -9.49 -1.23 -15.89
C TRP A 265 -10.66 -0.93 -16.85
N SER A 266 -10.70 0.26 -17.43
CA SER A 266 -11.75 0.69 -18.35
C SER A 266 -11.16 1.31 -19.59
N ALA A 267 -11.60 0.87 -20.77
CA ALA A 267 -11.12 1.36 -22.06
C ALA A 267 -11.54 2.81 -22.35
N ASP A 268 -12.67 3.26 -21.79
CA ASP A 268 -13.23 4.60 -22.03
C ASP A 268 -13.40 5.42 -20.74
N ASN A 269 -12.88 4.89 -19.64
CA ASN A 269 -12.86 5.54 -18.32
C ASN A 269 -14.21 5.96 -17.74
N THR A 270 -15.29 5.47 -18.26
CA THR A 270 -16.64 5.78 -17.78
C THR A 270 -17.08 4.77 -16.72
N LEU A 271 -16.45 4.80 -15.55
CA LEU A 271 -16.92 4.04 -14.42
C LEU A 271 -18.08 4.76 -13.74
N THR A 272 -19.24 4.14 -13.80
CA THR A 272 -20.31 4.48 -12.87
C THR A 272 -20.14 3.67 -11.58
N ALA A 273 -20.51 4.26 -10.45
CA ALA A 273 -20.43 3.59 -9.15
C ALA A 273 -21.18 2.24 -9.11
N ALA A 274 -22.14 2.02 -10.01
CA ALA A 274 -22.88 0.77 -10.13
C ALA A 274 -22.07 -0.39 -10.72
N ASN A 275 -20.99 -0.10 -11.46
CA ASN A 275 -20.20 -1.07 -12.19
C ASN A 275 -18.81 -1.30 -11.58
N TYR A 276 -18.49 -0.56 -10.52
CA TYR A 276 -17.22 -0.64 -9.84
C TYR A 276 -17.40 -1.37 -8.51
N GLU A 277 -16.98 -2.62 -8.46
CA GLU A 277 -16.66 -3.24 -7.19
C GLU A 277 -15.14 -3.04 -6.97
N PRO A 278 -14.74 -2.28 -5.94
CA PRO A 278 -13.33 -2.12 -5.64
C PRO A 278 -12.71 -3.49 -5.36
N ILE A 279 -11.59 -3.72 -6.02
CA ILE A 279 -10.80 -4.94 -5.87
C ILE A 279 -10.11 -4.91 -4.51
#